data_b6587d1e570954824c9d821b80deab18
#
_entry.id   b6587d1e570954824c9d821b80deab18
#
_cell.length_a   1.000
_cell.length_b   1.000
_cell.length_c   1.000
_cell.angle_alpha   90.00
_cell.angle_beta   90.00
_cell.angle_gamma   90.00
#
_symmetry.space_group_name_H-M   'P 1'
#
loop_
_entity.id
_entity.type
_entity.pdbx_description
1 polymer ?
#
loop_
_entity_poly.entity_id
_entity_poly.type
_entity_poly.pdbx_seq_one_letter_code
_entity_poly.pdbx_strand_id
1 'polypeptide(L)'
;MNHVNLIGKITTKPRFFILPNGRKVAQFTMATKDTFLDEEGNTKSKDHWHRICAWGRWTQILEELGDIGLEMAVEGKLTTRFYHKSGQRHFISEVEVNDLVIL
;
A
#
# COMPACT_ATOMS: atom_id res chain seq x y z
N MET A 1 -14.12 -14.11 -1.52
CA MET A 1 -13.03 -13.63 -2.41
C MET A 1 -12.40 -12.39 -1.81
N ASN A 2 -11.08 -12.33 -1.82
CA ASN A 2 -10.34 -11.20 -1.29
C ASN A 2 -9.36 -10.73 -2.36
N HIS A 3 -9.71 -9.64 -3.03
CA HIS A 3 -8.94 -9.14 -4.17
C HIS A 3 -8.99 -7.63 -4.19
N VAL A 4 -7.83 -7.00 -4.26
CA VAL A 4 -7.69 -5.54 -4.26
C VAL A 4 -6.85 -5.12 -5.46
N ASN A 5 -7.34 -4.13 -6.20
CA ASN A 5 -6.61 -3.47 -7.28
C ASN A 5 -6.55 -1.98 -6.98
N LEU A 6 -5.36 -1.41 -6.96
CA LEU A 6 -5.14 0.00 -6.69
C LEU A 6 -4.23 0.60 -7.74
N ILE A 7 -4.56 1.80 -8.18
CA ILE A 7 -3.69 2.63 -9.02
C ILE A 7 -3.49 3.96 -8.30
N GLY A 8 -2.25 4.32 -8.04
CA GLY A 8 -1.95 5.54 -7.31
C GLY A 8 -0.47 5.82 -7.20
N LYS A 9 -0.10 6.63 -6.24
CA LYS A 9 1.28 7.08 -6.03
C LYS A 9 1.78 6.74 -4.64
N ILE A 10 3.07 6.43 -4.54
CA ILE A 10 3.74 6.26 -3.25
C ILE A 10 3.73 7.59 -2.50
N THR A 11 3.32 7.57 -1.25
CA THR A 11 3.27 8.75 -0.39
C THR A 11 4.30 8.72 0.74
N THR A 12 4.83 7.55 1.08
CA THR A 12 5.93 7.40 2.03
C THR A 12 7.04 6.59 1.39
N LYS A 13 8.29 6.92 1.69
CA LYS A 13 9.43 6.17 1.19
C LYS A 13 9.37 4.74 1.74
N PRO A 14 9.53 3.70 0.90
CA PRO A 14 9.47 2.32 1.36
C PRO A 14 10.49 2.02 2.45
N ARG A 15 10.06 1.28 3.46
CA ARG A 15 10.91 0.72 4.51
C ARG A 15 11.10 -0.75 4.26
N PHE A 16 12.30 -1.24 4.53
CA PHE A 16 12.66 -2.63 4.27
C PHE A 16 13.00 -3.33 5.58
N PHE A 17 12.45 -4.52 5.76
CA PHE A 17 12.66 -5.35 6.94
C PHE A 17 13.01 -6.77 6.53
N ILE A 18 13.80 -7.44 7.35
CA ILE A 18 14.06 -8.86 7.22
C ILE A 18 13.35 -9.56 8.37
N LEU A 19 12.43 -10.46 8.03
CA LEU A 19 11.68 -11.23 9.02
C LEU A 19 12.57 -12.33 9.63
N PRO A 20 12.18 -12.90 10.80
CA PRO A 20 12.93 -13.99 11.42
C PRO A 20 13.15 -15.20 10.51
N ASN A 21 12.24 -15.42 9.54
CA ASN A 21 12.38 -16.51 8.56
C ASN A 21 13.30 -16.17 7.38
N GLY A 22 13.95 -14.99 7.41
CA GLY A 22 14.84 -14.53 6.36
C GLY A 22 14.16 -13.84 5.18
N ARG A 23 12.86 -13.72 5.18
CA ARG A 23 12.13 -13.03 4.09
C ARG A 23 12.29 -11.53 4.22
N LYS A 24 12.56 -10.88 3.09
CA LYS A 24 12.61 -9.43 2.99
C LYS A 24 11.24 -8.88 2.63
N VAL A 25 10.84 -7.83 3.33
CA VAL A 25 9.54 -7.18 3.18
C VAL A 25 9.74 -5.70 2.97
N ALA A 26 8.97 -5.11 2.07
CA ALA A 26 8.88 -3.67 1.89
C ALA A 26 7.51 -3.18 2.36
N GLN A 27 7.50 -2.11 3.13
CA GLN A 27 6.26 -1.45 3.58
C GLN A 27 6.27 0.00 3.15
N PHE A 28 5.16 0.44 2.60
CA PHE A 28 4.98 1.84 2.22
C PHE A 28 3.50 2.18 2.20
N THR A 29 3.20 3.46 2.04
CA THR A 29 1.85 3.96 1.88
C THR A 29 1.69 4.48 0.45
N MET A 30 0.54 4.19 -0.15
CA MET A 30 0.19 4.79 -1.44
C MET A 30 -1.17 5.46 -1.35
N ALA A 31 -1.35 6.52 -2.13
CA ALA A 31 -2.61 7.24 -2.24
C ALA A 31 -3.28 6.94 -3.56
N THR A 32 -4.59 6.70 -3.50
CA THR A 32 -5.46 6.61 -4.67
C THR A 32 -6.40 7.80 -4.64
N LYS A 33 -6.81 8.27 -5.82
CA LYS A 33 -7.68 9.43 -5.94
C LYS A 33 -9.01 9.04 -6.55
N ASP A 34 -10.09 9.37 -5.86
CA ASP A 34 -11.45 9.25 -6.41
C ASP A 34 -11.95 10.61 -6.82
N THR A 35 -12.57 10.67 -8.00
CA THR A 35 -13.21 11.88 -8.50
C THR A 35 -14.71 11.65 -8.55
N PHE A 36 -15.46 12.60 -8.01
CA PHE A 36 -16.92 12.50 -7.94
C PHE A 36 -17.57 13.88 -8.12
N LEU A 37 -18.87 13.87 -8.38
CA LEU A 37 -19.67 15.10 -8.45
C LEU A 37 -20.36 15.30 -7.10
N ASP A 38 -20.33 16.53 -6.60
CA ASP A 38 -21.08 16.88 -5.39
C ASP A 38 -22.56 17.17 -5.73
N GLU A 39 -23.35 17.54 -4.72
CA GLU A 39 -24.79 17.83 -4.89
C GLU A 39 -25.04 19.03 -5.80
N GLU A 40 -24.08 19.93 -5.93
CA GLU A 40 -24.18 21.12 -6.78
C GLU A 40 -23.65 20.87 -8.19
N GLY A 41 -23.20 19.66 -8.50
CA GLY A 41 -22.66 19.30 -9.80
C GLY A 41 -21.22 19.69 -10.03
N ASN A 42 -20.51 20.11 -8.98
CA ASN A 42 -19.10 20.42 -9.06
C ASN A 42 -18.24 19.16 -8.93
N THR A 43 -17.15 19.11 -9.67
CA THR A 43 -16.19 18.02 -9.59
C THR A 43 -15.35 18.17 -8.33
N LYS A 44 -15.34 17.12 -7.52
CA LYS A 44 -14.53 17.00 -6.30
C LYS A 44 -13.64 15.79 -6.40
N SER A 45 -12.51 15.82 -5.67
CA SER A 45 -11.65 14.64 -5.55
C SER A 45 -11.34 14.37 -4.09
N LYS A 46 -11.13 13.11 -3.79
CA LYS A 46 -10.79 12.64 -2.45
C LYS A 46 -9.67 11.63 -2.55
N ASP A 47 -8.65 11.79 -1.71
CA ASP A 47 -7.54 10.86 -1.63
C ASP A 47 -7.81 9.83 -0.54
N HIS A 48 -7.42 8.60 -0.82
CA HIS A 48 -7.44 7.50 0.13
C HIS A 48 -6.02 6.96 0.27
N TRP A 49 -5.59 6.66 1.50
CA TRP A 49 -4.27 6.14 1.78
C TRP A 49 -4.36 4.68 2.17
N HIS A 50 -3.47 3.89 1.60
CA HIS A 50 -3.43 2.44 1.81
C HIS A 50 -2.05 2.02 2.27
N ARG A 51 -2.00 1.12 3.24
CA ARG A 51 -0.76 0.46 3.63
C ARG A 51 -0.49 -0.69 2.70
N ILE A 52 0.71 -0.74 2.14
CA ILE A 52 1.10 -1.74 1.16
C ILE A 52 2.28 -2.51 1.72
N CYS A 53 2.22 -3.84 1.58
CA CYS A 53 3.28 -4.75 1.99
C CYS A 53 3.66 -5.62 0.79
N ALA A 54 4.93 -5.56 0.41
CA ALA A 54 5.44 -6.30 -0.75
C ALA A 54 6.57 -7.23 -0.33
N TRP A 55 6.76 -8.33 -1.07
CA TRP A 55 7.68 -9.41 -0.75
C TRP A 55 8.56 -9.77 -1.93
N GLY A 56 9.64 -10.48 -1.66
CA GLY A 56 10.45 -11.13 -2.67
C GLY A 56 10.98 -10.17 -3.74
N ARG A 57 10.74 -10.49 -5.00
CA ARG A 57 11.24 -9.71 -6.14
C ARG A 57 10.77 -8.25 -6.14
N TRP A 58 9.61 -7.97 -5.57
CA TRP A 58 9.09 -6.61 -5.50
C TRP A 58 9.95 -5.71 -4.60
N THR A 59 10.62 -6.28 -3.63
CA THR A 59 11.50 -5.50 -2.74
C THR A 59 12.69 -4.94 -3.49
N GLN A 60 13.24 -5.69 -4.46
CA GLN A 60 14.34 -5.21 -5.27
C GLN A 60 13.93 -4.03 -6.16
N ILE A 61 12.76 -4.15 -6.80
CA ILE A 61 12.22 -3.09 -7.63
C ILE A 61 11.99 -1.83 -6.79
N LEU A 62 11.44 -1.99 -5.61
CA LEU A 62 11.16 -0.86 -4.71
C LEU A 62 12.43 -0.23 -4.13
N GLU A 63 13.50 -1.02 -3.93
CA GLU A 63 14.80 -0.46 -3.52
C GLU A 63 15.40 0.44 -4.59
N GLU A 64 15.24 0.05 -5.84
CA GLU A 64 15.81 0.79 -6.97
C GLU A 64 14.96 1.99 -7.39
N LEU A 65 13.64 1.81 -7.43
CA LEU A 65 12.73 2.77 -8.04
C LEU A 65 11.70 3.35 -7.07
N GLY A 66 11.53 2.75 -5.89
CA GLY A 66 10.52 3.17 -4.94
C GLY A 66 10.86 4.50 -4.29
N ASP A 67 10.14 5.54 -4.66
CA ASP A 67 10.28 6.86 -4.06
C ASP A 67 8.92 7.55 -4.01
N ILE A 68 8.82 8.60 -3.20
CA ILE A 68 7.59 9.39 -3.09
C ILE A 68 7.25 9.94 -4.47
N GLY A 69 6.00 9.76 -4.87
CA GLY A 69 5.49 10.22 -6.15
C GLY A 69 5.53 9.19 -7.27
N LEU A 70 6.18 8.04 -7.06
CA LEU A 70 6.17 6.98 -8.06
C LEU A 70 4.76 6.45 -8.26
N GLU A 71 4.31 6.42 -9.51
CA GLU A 71 2.99 5.93 -9.87
C GLU A 71 3.04 4.44 -10.18
N MET A 72 2.08 3.70 -9.64
CA MET A 72 2.05 2.25 -9.81
C MET A 72 0.64 1.68 -9.74
N ALA A 73 0.49 0.50 -10.29
CA ALA A 73 -0.69 -0.34 -10.13
C ALA A 73 -0.32 -1.52 -9.24
N VAL A 74 -1.14 -1.78 -8.24
CA VAL A 74 -0.93 -2.87 -7.28
C VAL A 74 -2.13 -3.80 -7.32
N GLU A 75 -1.87 -5.10 -7.39
CA GLU A 75 -2.86 -6.15 -7.21
C GLU A 75 -2.47 -6.98 -6.00
N GLY A 76 -3.43 -7.27 -5.16
CA GLY A 76 -3.17 -8.06 -3.97
C GLY A 76 -4.40 -8.43 -3.20
N LYS A 77 -4.23 -8.73 -1.94
CA LYS A 77 -5.32 -9.05 -1.02
C LYS A 77 -5.20 -8.19 0.24
N LEU A 78 -6.37 -7.91 0.83
CA LEU A 78 -6.43 -7.18 2.10
C LEU A 78 -6.19 -8.16 3.25
N THR A 79 -5.25 -7.85 4.12
CA THR A 79 -4.96 -8.63 5.32
C THR A 79 -5.05 -7.75 6.54
N THR A 80 -5.42 -8.35 7.66
CA THR A 80 -5.49 -7.66 8.95
C THR A 80 -4.62 -8.41 9.93
N ARG A 81 -3.76 -7.68 10.62
CA ARG A 81 -2.97 -8.25 11.70
C ARG A 81 -3.20 -7.47 12.99
N PHE A 82 -3.02 -8.16 14.11
CA PHE A 82 -3.22 -7.60 15.43
C PHE A 82 -1.89 -7.39 16.13
N TYR A 83 -1.82 -6.34 16.94
CA TYR A 83 -0.65 -6.06 17.77
C TYR A 83 -1.10 -5.46 19.09
N HIS A 84 -0.25 -5.56 20.11
CA HIS A 84 -0.51 -4.99 21.43
C HIS A 84 0.37 -3.77 21.65
N LYS A 85 -0.25 -2.69 22.11
CA LYS A 85 0.46 -1.46 22.48
C LYS A 85 -0.21 -0.88 23.73
N SER A 86 0.60 -0.58 24.74
CA SER A 86 0.11 -0.01 26.00
C SER A 86 -1.01 -0.83 26.64
N GLY A 87 -0.90 -2.17 26.57
CA GLY A 87 -1.88 -3.09 27.15
C GLY A 87 -3.17 -3.21 26.35
N GLN A 88 -3.29 -2.54 25.23
CA GLN A 88 -4.48 -2.60 24.36
C GLN A 88 -4.18 -3.35 23.08
N ARG A 89 -5.21 -4.07 22.59
CA ARG A 89 -5.16 -4.77 21.32
C ARG A 89 -5.54 -3.81 20.20
N HIS A 90 -4.65 -3.67 19.24
CA HIS A 90 -4.88 -2.88 18.03
C HIS A 90 -4.84 -3.77 16.80
N PHE A 91 -5.47 -3.33 15.72
CA PHE A 91 -5.36 -4.02 14.45
C PHE A 91 -4.98 -3.04 13.35
N ILE A 92 -4.38 -3.57 12.31
CA ILE A 92 -3.94 -2.82 11.16
C ILE A 92 -4.29 -3.61 9.90
N SER A 93 -4.88 -2.93 8.93
CA SER A 93 -5.19 -3.53 7.63
C SER A 93 -4.18 -3.05 6.60
N GLU A 94 -3.70 -3.98 5.81
CA GLU A 94 -2.74 -3.67 4.75
C GLU A 94 -2.99 -4.54 3.53
N VAL A 95 -2.54 -4.07 2.37
CA VAL A 95 -2.64 -4.82 1.11
C VAL A 95 -1.33 -5.57 0.91
N GLU A 96 -1.41 -6.91 0.88
CA GLU A 96 -0.30 -7.76 0.48
C GLU A 96 -0.24 -7.86 -1.03
N VAL A 97 0.89 -7.48 -1.60
CA VAL A 97 1.06 -7.43 -3.05
C VAL A 97 1.25 -8.82 -3.65
N ASN A 98 0.44 -9.16 -4.64
CA ASN A 98 0.66 -10.30 -5.51
C ASN A 98 1.35 -9.87 -6.80
N ASP A 99 1.01 -8.70 -7.32
CA ASP A 99 1.61 -8.15 -8.51
C ASP A 99 1.70 -6.63 -8.44
N LEU A 100 2.70 -6.07 -9.08
CA LEU A 100 2.98 -4.64 -9.06
C LEU A 100 3.52 -4.22 -10.41
N VAL A 101 2.96 -3.16 -10.97
CA VAL A 101 3.40 -2.58 -12.25
C VAL A 101 3.70 -1.11 -12.04
N ILE A 102 4.89 -0.68 -12.44
CA ILE A 102 5.26 0.72 -12.42
C ILE A 102 4.73 1.38 -13.70
N LEU A 103 4.03 2.46 -13.54
CA LEU A 103 3.39 3.18 -14.64
C LEU A 103 4.26 4.30 -15.19
#